data_5c3a4e7cbe96d77e7f53d03bfc90d358
#
_entry.id   5c3a4e7cbe96d77e7f53d03bfc90d358
#
_cell.length_a   1.000
_cell.length_b   1.000
_cell.length_c   1.000
_cell.angle_alpha   90.00
_cell.angle_beta   90.00
_cell.angle_gamma   90.00
#
_symmetry.space_group_name_H-M   'P 1'
#
loop_
_entity.id
_entity.type
_entity.pdbx_description
1 polymer ?
#
loop_
_entity_poly.entity_id
_entity_poly.type
_entity_poly.pdbx_seq_one_letter_code
_entity_poly.pdbx_strand_id
1 'polypeptide(L)'
;GYEEALGYTVGDVVRDKDGISAARLVAEMAAFLKGRGSSLGAELERVYRRFGLYVSEQVSLTRKGIEGAKEISAIMTKLRAEAPKVIGEHQVVALRDLESGLRTAKDGSTTPIALPKSNVLIFELEGGHRIIARPSGTEPKAKLYYDVKEAIREGESVAAAEARATENIDALKAAMDKRIG
;
A
#
# COMPACT_ATOMS: atom_id res chain seq x y z
N GLY A 1 12.10 9.17 5.49
CA GLY A 1 10.97 8.23 5.60
C GLY A 1 9.64 8.95 5.59
N TYR A 2 8.59 8.19 5.32
CA TYR A 2 7.22 8.70 5.24
C TYR A 2 6.25 7.64 5.78
N GLU A 3 5.23 8.10 6.49
CA GLU A 3 4.06 7.30 6.85
C GLU A 3 2.76 8.00 6.42
N GLU A 4 1.71 7.24 6.09
CA GLU A 4 0.42 7.78 5.59
C GLU A 4 -0.31 8.68 6.59
N ALA A 5 -0.01 8.58 7.87
CA ALA A 5 -0.49 9.50 8.90
C ALA A 5 0.20 10.88 8.86
N LEU A 6 0.76 11.26 7.69
CA LEU A 6 1.48 12.52 7.43
C LEU A 6 2.72 12.69 8.30
N GLY A 7 3.40 11.60 8.62
CA GLY A 7 4.66 11.59 9.32
C GLY A 7 5.85 11.56 8.37
N TYR A 8 6.82 12.45 8.56
CA TYR A 8 8.04 12.51 7.75
C TYR A 8 9.28 12.43 8.63
N THR A 9 10.27 11.67 8.19
CA THR A 9 11.61 11.66 8.77
C THR A 9 12.62 12.16 7.73
N VAL A 10 13.49 13.10 8.13
CA VAL A 10 14.50 13.69 7.25
C VAL A 10 15.85 13.63 7.96
N GLY A 11 16.80 12.90 7.33
CA GLY A 11 18.12 12.68 7.94
C GLY A 11 18.06 11.77 9.16
N ASP A 12 19.04 11.91 10.05
CA ASP A 12 19.29 11.04 11.21
C ASP A 12 19.38 11.80 12.55
N VAL A 13 19.22 13.13 12.52
CA VAL A 13 19.29 13.99 13.70
C VAL A 13 18.12 13.71 14.65
N VAL A 14 16.91 13.59 14.10
CA VAL A 14 15.72 13.18 14.84
C VAL A 14 15.34 11.77 14.40
N ARG A 15 15.35 10.82 15.34
CA ARG A 15 15.03 9.39 15.07
C ARG A 15 13.54 9.08 15.19
N ASP A 16 12.71 10.05 14.84
CA ASP A 16 11.26 9.96 14.78
C ASP A 16 10.76 10.94 13.72
N LYS A 17 9.45 11.01 13.56
CA LYS A 17 8.81 11.98 12.67
C LYS A 17 9.11 13.40 13.12
N ASP A 18 9.57 14.24 12.20
CA ASP A 18 9.91 15.64 12.46
C ASP A 18 9.36 16.55 11.37
N GLY A 19 8.27 17.26 11.70
CA GLY A 19 7.63 18.20 10.79
C GLY A 19 8.48 19.46 10.53
N ILE A 20 9.38 19.83 11.42
CA ILE A 20 10.19 21.05 11.30
C ILE A 20 11.25 20.84 10.21
N SER A 21 12.02 19.76 10.28
CA SER A 21 13.01 19.43 9.26
C SER A 21 12.37 19.11 7.91
N ALA A 22 11.19 18.46 7.90
CA ALA A 22 10.43 18.22 6.68
C ALA A 22 9.96 19.53 6.03
N ALA A 23 9.40 20.47 6.80
CA ALA A 23 8.95 21.77 6.29
C ALA A 23 10.12 22.58 5.72
N ARG A 24 11.26 22.58 6.41
CA ARG A 24 12.48 23.22 5.92
C ARG A 24 12.93 22.65 4.58
N LEU A 25 12.99 21.30 4.46
CA LEU A 25 13.42 20.64 3.22
C LEU A 25 12.46 20.95 2.06
N VAL A 26 11.14 20.96 2.32
CA VAL A 26 10.14 21.31 1.30
C VAL A 26 10.29 22.77 0.86
N ALA A 27 10.55 23.69 1.79
CA ALA A 27 10.78 25.11 1.47
C ALA A 27 12.04 25.29 0.62
N GLU A 28 13.15 24.63 0.96
CA GLU A 28 14.39 24.64 0.18
C GLU A 28 14.18 24.09 -1.23
N MET A 29 13.47 22.96 -1.34
CA MET A 29 13.13 22.35 -2.64
C MET A 29 12.25 23.27 -3.49
N ALA A 30 11.25 23.92 -2.89
CA ALA A 30 10.38 24.86 -3.59
C ALA A 30 11.17 26.08 -4.11
N ALA A 31 12.07 26.64 -3.29
CA ALA A 31 12.93 27.76 -3.69
C ALA A 31 13.89 27.37 -4.84
N PHE A 32 14.50 26.19 -4.73
CA PHE A 32 15.37 25.64 -5.78
C PHE A 32 14.64 25.46 -7.11
N LEU A 33 13.46 24.84 -7.09
CA LEU A 33 12.63 24.63 -8.28
C LEU A 33 12.16 25.94 -8.90
N LYS A 34 11.73 26.90 -8.06
CA LYS A 34 11.34 28.25 -8.51
C LYS A 34 12.50 28.97 -9.22
N GLY A 35 13.73 28.87 -8.69
CA GLY A 35 14.92 29.42 -9.32
C GLY A 35 15.26 28.82 -10.69
N ARG A 36 14.68 27.66 -11.00
CA ARG A 36 14.80 26.95 -12.28
C ARG A 36 13.57 27.11 -13.19
N GLY A 37 12.65 27.98 -12.85
CA GLY A 37 11.39 28.15 -13.59
C GLY A 37 10.43 26.97 -13.49
N SER A 38 10.56 26.14 -12.46
CA SER A 38 9.72 24.97 -12.19
C SER A 38 8.93 25.10 -10.89
N SER A 39 8.15 24.09 -10.54
CA SER A 39 7.35 24.04 -9.32
C SER A 39 7.37 22.64 -8.69
N LEU A 40 6.97 22.53 -7.43
CA LEU A 40 6.78 21.23 -6.76
C LEU A 40 5.81 20.33 -7.52
N GLY A 41 4.71 20.87 -8.06
CA GLY A 41 3.74 20.10 -8.84
C GLY A 41 4.32 19.56 -10.14
N ALA A 42 5.08 20.38 -10.87
CA ALA A 42 5.75 19.95 -12.11
C ALA A 42 6.81 18.86 -11.83
N GLU A 43 7.54 18.98 -10.72
CA GLU A 43 8.52 17.97 -10.32
C GLU A 43 7.84 16.67 -9.89
N LEU A 44 6.73 16.75 -9.16
CA LEU A 44 5.94 15.58 -8.78
C LEU A 44 5.39 14.85 -10.02
N GLU A 45 4.85 15.60 -11.00
CA GLU A 45 4.42 15.02 -12.27
C GLU A 45 5.57 14.32 -13.01
N ARG A 46 6.77 14.92 -13.02
CA ARG A 46 7.97 14.31 -13.61
C ARG A 46 8.34 12.99 -12.93
N VAL A 47 8.22 12.94 -11.60
CA VAL A 47 8.44 11.71 -10.81
C VAL A 47 7.40 10.64 -11.16
N TYR A 48 6.12 11.01 -11.23
CA TYR A 48 5.05 10.08 -11.63
C TYR A 48 5.25 9.52 -13.03
N ARG A 49 5.62 10.36 -14.00
CA ARG A 49 5.91 9.90 -15.37
C ARG A 49 7.11 8.97 -15.46
N ARG A 50 8.11 9.17 -14.60
CA ARG A 50 9.33 8.36 -14.58
C ARG A 50 9.16 7.02 -13.88
N PHE A 51 8.45 6.98 -12.75
CA PHE A 51 8.39 5.82 -11.86
C PHE A 51 7.02 5.15 -11.81
N GLY A 52 6.00 5.80 -12.35
CA GLY A 52 4.58 5.45 -12.22
C GLY A 52 3.90 6.24 -11.12
N LEU A 53 2.59 6.40 -11.27
CA LEU A 53 1.70 6.94 -10.27
C LEU A 53 1.34 5.81 -9.28
N TYR A 54 1.48 6.07 -8.00
CA TYR A 54 1.05 5.16 -6.94
C TYR A 54 -0.13 5.79 -6.22
N VAL A 55 -1.26 5.08 -6.19
CA VAL A 55 -2.46 5.47 -5.45
C VAL A 55 -2.73 4.43 -4.40
N SER A 56 -2.92 4.89 -3.15
CA SER A 56 -3.17 4.01 -2.00
C SER A 56 -4.48 4.37 -1.35
N GLU A 57 -5.24 3.37 -0.93
CA GLU A 57 -6.46 3.54 -0.16
C GLU A 57 -6.52 2.53 0.98
N GLN A 58 -7.04 2.96 2.14
CA GLN A 58 -7.22 2.11 3.30
C GLN A 58 -8.70 1.89 3.59
N VAL A 59 -9.09 0.64 3.76
CA VAL A 59 -10.42 0.24 4.25
C VAL A 59 -10.26 -0.41 5.62
N SER A 60 -11.12 -0.02 6.57
CA SER A 60 -11.18 -0.61 7.90
C SER A 60 -12.38 -1.54 8.01
N LEU A 61 -12.13 -2.83 8.17
CA LEU A 61 -13.13 -3.83 8.48
C LEU A 61 -13.30 -3.89 9.99
N THR A 62 -14.39 -3.33 10.51
CA THR A 62 -14.68 -3.31 11.96
C THR A 62 -15.78 -4.32 12.28
N ARG A 63 -15.59 -5.09 13.35
CA ARG A 63 -16.57 -6.00 13.93
C ARG A 63 -16.82 -5.60 15.39
N LYS A 64 -17.87 -6.12 16.02
CA LYS A 64 -18.19 -5.73 17.41
C LYS A 64 -17.90 -6.86 18.40
N GLY A 65 -17.35 -6.49 19.54
CA GLY A 65 -17.18 -7.37 20.68
C GLY A 65 -16.20 -8.53 20.47
N ILE A 66 -16.25 -9.50 21.36
CA ILE A 66 -15.36 -10.68 21.38
C ILE A 66 -15.58 -11.56 20.13
N GLU A 67 -16.83 -11.72 19.71
CA GLU A 67 -17.15 -12.50 18.50
C GLU A 67 -16.56 -11.82 17.26
N GLY A 68 -16.61 -10.49 17.19
CA GLY A 68 -15.97 -9.75 16.09
C GLY A 68 -14.45 -9.93 16.03
N ALA A 69 -13.78 -10.06 17.18
CA ALA A 69 -12.35 -10.37 17.22
C ALA A 69 -12.06 -11.79 16.66
N LYS A 70 -12.92 -12.76 16.97
CA LYS A 70 -12.83 -14.12 16.42
C LYS A 70 -13.06 -14.14 14.91
N GLU A 71 -14.04 -13.37 14.41
CA GLU A 71 -14.28 -13.23 12.97
C GLU A 71 -13.07 -12.67 12.24
N ILE A 72 -12.46 -11.59 12.76
CA ILE A 72 -11.23 -11.00 12.17
C ILE A 72 -10.10 -12.03 12.16
N SER A 73 -9.91 -12.77 13.24
CA SER A 73 -8.92 -13.85 13.32
C SER A 73 -9.18 -14.96 12.30
N ALA A 74 -10.45 -15.37 12.15
CA ALA A 74 -10.84 -16.39 11.19
C ALA A 74 -10.61 -15.93 9.72
N ILE A 75 -10.89 -14.66 9.42
CA ILE A 75 -10.59 -14.06 8.11
C ILE A 75 -9.09 -14.15 7.80
N MET A 76 -8.23 -13.76 8.73
CA MET A 76 -6.76 -13.82 8.52
C MET A 76 -6.28 -15.26 8.34
N THR A 77 -6.83 -16.19 9.13
CA THR A 77 -6.52 -17.61 9.01
C THR A 77 -6.92 -18.16 7.65
N LYS A 78 -8.14 -17.85 7.19
CA LYS A 78 -8.65 -18.24 5.87
C LYS A 78 -7.80 -17.67 4.73
N LEU A 79 -7.51 -16.36 4.76
CA LEU A 79 -6.68 -15.70 3.76
C LEU A 79 -5.27 -16.31 3.66
N ARG A 80 -4.74 -16.80 4.78
CA ARG A 80 -3.43 -17.46 4.84
C ARG A 80 -3.49 -18.89 4.31
N ALA A 81 -4.48 -19.66 4.72
CA ALA A 81 -4.62 -21.06 4.31
C ALA A 81 -5.07 -21.23 2.86
N GLU A 82 -5.95 -20.34 2.41
CA GLU A 82 -6.58 -20.37 1.09
C GLU A 82 -6.21 -19.12 0.28
N ALA A 83 -4.90 -18.83 0.19
CA ALA A 83 -4.41 -17.64 -0.50
C ALA A 83 -4.95 -17.59 -1.94
N PRO A 84 -5.63 -16.49 -2.33
CA PRO A 84 -6.18 -16.38 -3.67
C PRO A 84 -5.08 -16.35 -4.72
N LYS A 85 -5.31 -17.04 -5.85
CA LYS A 85 -4.44 -16.99 -7.02
C LYS A 85 -4.75 -15.79 -7.92
N VAL A 86 -5.96 -15.25 -7.80
CA VAL A 86 -6.47 -14.09 -8.55
C VAL A 86 -7.30 -13.22 -7.62
N ILE A 87 -7.14 -11.90 -7.69
CA ILE A 87 -7.96 -10.92 -7.01
C ILE A 87 -8.42 -9.89 -8.04
N GLY A 88 -9.75 -9.78 -8.26
CA GLY A 88 -10.27 -9.05 -9.41
C GLY A 88 -9.76 -9.64 -10.72
N GLU A 89 -9.17 -8.82 -11.56
CA GLU A 89 -8.57 -9.24 -12.82
C GLU A 89 -7.07 -9.55 -12.70
N HIS A 90 -6.46 -9.34 -11.53
CA HIS A 90 -5.01 -9.45 -11.33
C HIS A 90 -4.60 -10.82 -10.78
N GLN A 91 -3.57 -11.40 -11.38
CA GLN A 91 -2.90 -12.58 -10.84
C GLN A 91 -2.15 -12.21 -9.57
N VAL A 92 -2.23 -13.06 -8.55
CA VAL A 92 -1.35 -12.97 -7.38
C VAL A 92 -0.01 -13.60 -7.76
N VAL A 93 1.03 -12.79 -7.85
CA VAL A 93 2.38 -13.24 -8.22
C VAL A 93 3.18 -13.74 -7.03
N ALA A 94 2.86 -13.26 -5.83
CA ALA A 94 3.39 -13.80 -4.58
C ALA A 94 2.52 -13.39 -3.37
N LEU A 95 2.63 -14.18 -2.31
CA LEU A 95 2.15 -13.86 -0.97
C LEU A 95 3.34 -13.70 -0.04
N ARG A 96 3.41 -12.55 0.67
CA ARG A 96 4.29 -12.42 1.84
C ARG A 96 3.45 -12.61 3.09
N ASP A 97 3.82 -13.59 3.87
CA ASP A 97 3.28 -13.82 5.21
C ASP A 97 4.36 -13.47 6.24
N LEU A 98 4.19 -12.32 6.89
CA LEU A 98 5.18 -11.85 7.85
C LEU A 98 5.16 -12.66 9.14
N GLU A 99 4.08 -13.39 9.43
CA GLU A 99 3.98 -14.26 10.62
C GLU A 99 4.86 -15.52 10.44
N SER A 100 4.79 -16.16 9.27
CA SER A 100 5.70 -17.27 8.94
C SER A 100 7.12 -16.79 8.62
N GLY A 101 7.27 -15.55 8.15
CA GLY A 101 8.53 -14.99 7.67
C GLY A 101 8.89 -15.44 6.26
N LEU A 102 7.90 -15.86 5.45
CA LEU A 102 8.10 -16.40 4.11
C LEU A 102 7.35 -15.60 3.05
N ARG A 103 8.02 -15.38 1.92
CA ARG A 103 7.40 -14.96 0.67
C ARG A 103 7.26 -16.19 -0.23
N THR A 104 6.02 -16.55 -0.58
CA THR A 104 5.71 -17.65 -1.48
C THR A 104 5.33 -17.09 -2.85
N ALA A 105 6.09 -17.42 -3.89
CA ALA A 105 5.81 -17.02 -5.25
C ALA A 105 4.71 -17.88 -5.89
N LYS A 106 4.16 -17.45 -7.04
CA LYS A 106 3.11 -18.14 -7.79
C LYS A 106 3.48 -19.59 -8.16
N ASP A 107 4.75 -19.86 -8.39
CA ASP A 107 5.27 -21.22 -8.72
C ASP A 107 5.47 -22.10 -7.48
N GLY A 108 5.16 -21.59 -6.28
CA GLY A 108 5.33 -22.29 -5.01
C GLY A 108 6.73 -22.15 -4.39
N SER A 109 7.67 -21.49 -5.05
CA SER A 109 8.99 -21.23 -4.47
C SER A 109 8.89 -20.27 -3.29
N THR A 110 9.71 -20.49 -2.26
CA THR A 110 9.70 -19.67 -1.05
C THR A 110 11.04 -18.97 -0.81
N THR A 111 10.96 -17.75 -0.31
CA THR A 111 12.14 -16.98 0.11
C THR A 111 11.89 -16.36 1.49
N PRO A 112 12.91 -16.29 2.37
CA PRO A 112 12.75 -15.67 3.68
C PRO A 112 12.54 -14.16 3.57
N ILE A 113 11.74 -13.61 4.51
CA ILE A 113 11.50 -12.17 4.65
C ILE A 113 12.38 -11.65 5.79
N ALA A 114 13.25 -10.69 5.48
CA ALA A 114 14.14 -10.05 6.47
C ALA A 114 13.44 -8.91 7.24
N LEU A 115 12.22 -9.16 7.74
CA LEU A 115 11.44 -8.22 8.55
C LEU A 115 11.03 -8.89 9.86
N PRO A 116 10.77 -8.12 10.94
CA PRO A 116 10.21 -8.67 12.18
C PRO A 116 8.89 -9.40 11.92
N LYS A 117 8.68 -10.50 12.63
CA LYS A 117 7.43 -11.26 12.55
C LYS A 117 6.25 -10.43 13.02
N SER A 118 5.16 -10.46 12.26
CA SER A 118 3.92 -9.77 12.58
C SER A 118 2.75 -10.43 11.82
N ASN A 119 1.53 -10.32 12.35
CA ASN A 119 0.36 -10.86 11.68
C ASN A 119 -0.05 -9.94 10.52
N VAL A 120 0.69 -10.00 9.40
CA VAL A 120 0.46 -9.21 8.19
C VAL A 120 0.59 -10.12 6.98
N LEU A 121 -0.36 -10.02 6.06
CA LEU A 121 -0.33 -10.64 4.74
C LEU A 121 -0.20 -9.56 3.67
N ILE A 122 0.67 -9.77 2.70
CA ILE A 122 0.84 -8.89 1.54
C ILE A 122 0.67 -9.73 0.28
N PHE A 123 -0.41 -9.49 -0.45
CA PHE A 123 -0.64 -10.06 -1.77
C PHE A 123 0.04 -9.16 -2.80
N GLU A 124 1.09 -9.66 -3.43
CA GLU A 124 1.73 -8.99 -4.56
C GLU A 124 0.97 -9.38 -5.83
N LEU A 125 0.49 -8.39 -6.58
CA LEU A 125 -0.30 -8.59 -7.76
C LEU A 125 0.49 -8.25 -9.03
N GLU A 126 0.09 -8.82 -10.14
CA GLU A 126 0.60 -8.46 -11.44
C GLU A 126 0.42 -6.95 -11.70
N GLY A 127 1.34 -6.33 -12.45
CA GLY A 127 1.34 -4.88 -12.64
C GLY A 127 2.01 -4.08 -11.53
N GLY A 128 2.42 -4.75 -10.43
CA GLY A 128 3.07 -4.10 -9.29
C GLY A 128 2.09 -3.53 -8.27
N HIS A 129 0.81 -3.92 -8.35
CA HIS A 129 -0.19 -3.62 -7.34
C HIS A 129 0.01 -4.51 -6.11
N ARG A 130 -0.54 -4.12 -4.97
CA ARG A 130 -0.53 -4.97 -3.77
C ARG A 130 -1.74 -4.71 -2.88
N ILE A 131 -2.11 -5.73 -2.13
CA ILE A 131 -3.10 -5.63 -1.06
C ILE A 131 -2.43 -6.09 0.22
N ILE A 132 -2.57 -5.29 1.29
CA ILE A 132 -2.02 -5.61 2.60
C ILE A 132 -3.18 -5.81 3.56
N ALA A 133 -3.23 -6.97 4.23
CA ALA A 133 -4.19 -7.26 5.29
C ALA A 133 -3.48 -7.29 6.64
N ARG A 134 -3.94 -6.44 7.58
CA ARG A 134 -3.35 -6.31 8.91
C ARG A 134 -4.45 -6.18 9.97
N PRO A 135 -4.61 -7.16 10.89
CA PRO A 135 -5.53 -7.00 12.02
C PRO A 135 -4.96 -6.03 13.05
N SER A 136 -5.85 -5.38 13.80
CA SER A 136 -5.45 -4.60 14.98
C SER A 136 -5.08 -5.54 16.13
N GLY A 137 -4.07 -5.18 16.89
CA GLY A 137 -3.70 -5.94 18.10
C GLY A 137 -4.59 -5.69 19.31
N THR A 138 -5.39 -4.61 19.31
CA THR A 138 -6.15 -4.14 20.47
C THR A 138 -7.65 -4.00 20.22
N GLU A 139 -8.07 -3.95 18.96
CA GLU A 139 -9.47 -3.70 18.60
C GLU A 139 -9.95 -4.77 17.60
N PRO A 140 -11.25 -5.13 17.60
CA PRO A 140 -11.83 -6.10 16.68
C PRO A 140 -11.98 -5.50 15.27
N LYS A 141 -10.86 -5.16 14.66
CA LYS A 141 -10.80 -4.61 13.32
C LYS A 141 -9.58 -5.13 12.53
N ALA A 142 -9.71 -5.18 11.22
CA ALA A 142 -8.59 -5.32 10.30
C ALA A 142 -8.54 -4.13 9.34
N LYS A 143 -7.34 -3.76 8.96
CA LYS A 143 -7.09 -2.78 7.92
C LYS A 143 -6.66 -3.48 6.66
N LEU A 144 -7.27 -3.10 5.55
CA LEU A 144 -6.89 -3.51 4.22
C LEU A 144 -6.34 -2.27 3.50
N TYR A 145 -5.12 -2.37 3.00
CA TYR A 145 -4.50 -1.32 2.19
C TYR A 145 -4.45 -1.82 0.76
N TYR A 146 -4.88 -0.98 -0.16
CA TYR A 146 -4.87 -1.24 -1.59
C TYR A 146 -3.91 -0.25 -2.23
N ASP A 147 -2.79 -0.75 -2.72
CA ASP A 147 -1.80 0.06 -3.43
C ASP A 147 -1.83 -0.31 -4.91
N VAL A 148 -2.18 0.63 -5.73
CA VAL A 148 -2.22 0.48 -7.19
C VAL A 148 -1.13 1.33 -7.82
N LYS A 149 -0.37 0.71 -8.73
CA LYS A 149 0.63 1.37 -9.55
C LYS A 149 0.09 1.53 -10.96
N GLU A 150 0.07 2.76 -11.47
CA GLU A 150 -0.32 3.06 -12.84
C GLU A 150 0.79 3.75 -13.61
N ALA A 151 1.00 3.34 -14.85
CA ALA A 151 1.85 4.09 -15.76
C ALA A 151 1.04 5.25 -16.36
N ILE A 152 1.62 6.45 -16.36
CA ILE A 152 1.03 7.58 -17.12
C ILE A 152 1.41 7.40 -18.58
N ARG A 153 0.43 7.24 -19.44
CA ARG A 153 0.61 7.02 -20.88
C ARG A 153 1.09 8.30 -21.57
N GLU A 154 1.68 8.16 -22.74
CA GLU A 154 2.06 9.33 -23.55
C GLU A 154 0.82 10.18 -23.89
N GLY A 155 0.92 11.50 -23.68
CA GLY A 155 -0.20 12.42 -23.87
C GLY A 155 -1.30 12.39 -22.80
N GLU A 156 -1.22 11.47 -21.84
CA GLU A 156 -2.22 11.36 -20.76
C GLU A 156 -1.94 12.36 -19.63
N SER A 157 -3.00 12.93 -19.05
CA SER A 157 -2.89 13.72 -17.83
C SER A 157 -2.72 12.84 -16.59
N VAL A 158 -2.09 13.39 -15.55
CA VAL A 158 -1.99 12.72 -14.24
C VAL A 158 -3.38 12.38 -13.69
N ALA A 159 -4.34 13.30 -13.81
CA ALA A 159 -5.70 13.12 -13.34
C ALA A 159 -6.42 11.92 -14.03
N ALA A 160 -6.18 11.71 -15.33
CA ALA A 160 -6.75 10.55 -16.03
C ALA A 160 -6.13 9.22 -15.55
N ALA A 161 -4.82 9.21 -15.30
CA ALA A 161 -4.15 8.04 -14.72
C ALA A 161 -4.61 7.76 -13.28
N GLU A 162 -4.85 8.81 -12.49
CA GLU A 162 -5.37 8.72 -11.12
C GLU A 162 -6.81 8.16 -11.09
N ALA A 163 -7.67 8.62 -11.99
CA ALA A 163 -9.04 8.08 -12.13
C ALA A 163 -8.99 6.58 -12.45
N ARG A 164 -8.14 6.15 -13.38
CA ARG A 164 -7.96 4.72 -13.71
C ARG A 164 -7.42 3.92 -12.53
N ALA A 165 -6.48 4.47 -11.76
CA ALA A 165 -5.98 3.83 -10.55
C ALA A 165 -7.09 3.65 -9.50
N THR A 166 -7.97 4.66 -9.33
CA THR A 166 -9.11 4.61 -8.42
C THR A 166 -10.13 3.54 -8.85
N GLU A 167 -10.47 3.46 -10.13
CA GLU A 167 -11.33 2.40 -10.66
C GLU A 167 -10.76 1.00 -10.38
N ASN A 168 -9.45 0.84 -10.54
CA ASN A 168 -8.77 -0.42 -10.22
C ASN A 168 -8.82 -0.74 -8.72
N ILE A 169 -8.62 0.26 -7.84
CA ILE A 169 -8.78 0.10 -6.38
C ILE A 169 -10.20 -0.37 -6.05
N ASP A 170 -11.23 0.23 -6.62
CA ASP A 170 -12.62 -0.14 -6.36
C ASP A 170 -12.93 -1.57 -6.82
N ALA A 171 -12.39 -1.99 -7.95
CA ALA A 171 -12.50 -3.37 -8.42
C ALA A 171 -11.81 -4.36 -7.46
N LEU A 172 -10.62 -4.03 -6.96
CA LEU A 172 -9.89 -4.84 -5.98
C LEU A 172 -10.62 -4.93 -4.64
N LYS A 173 -11.20 -3.82 -4.15
CA LYS A 173 -12.04 -3.80 -2.95
C LYS A 173 -13.24 -4.74 -3.10
N ALA A 174 -14.00 -4.60 -4.18
CA ALA A 174 -15.16 -5.44 -4.45
C ALA A 174 -14.79 -6.94 -4.54
N ALA A 175 -13.62 -7.26 -5.08
CA ALA A 175 -13.11 -8.62 -5.15
C ALA A 175 -12.70 -9.17 -3.77
N MET A 176 -12.10 -8.35 -2.92
CA MET A 176 -11.73 -8.74 -1.55
C MET A 176 -12.96 -8.88 -0.66
N ASP A 177 -13.94 -7.98 -0.74
CA ASP A 177 -15.18 -8.03 0.03
C ASP A 177 -15.93 -9.36 -0.16
N LYS A 178 -16.00 -9.87 -1.38
CA LYS A 178 -16.58 -11.19 -1.69
C LYS A 178 -15.84 -12.37 -1.03
N ARG A 179 -14.61 -12.19 -0.59
CA ARG A 179 -13.78 -13.23 0.04
C ARG A 179 -13.83 -13.22 1.55
N ILE A 180 -13.98 -12.02 2.11
CA ILE A 180 -13.90 -11.78 3.56
C ILE A 180 -15.26 -11.55 4.21
N GLY A 181 -16.28 -11.25 3.41
CA GLY A 181 -17.68 -11.06 3.84
C GLY A 181 -18.40 -12.31 3.99
#